data_6cd2731aabf14315fef84c6340ae0e0d
#
_entry.id   6cd2731aabf14315fef84c6340ae0e0d
#
_cell.length_a   1.000
_cell.length_b   1.000
_cell.length_c   1.000
_cell.angle_alpha   90.00
_cell.angle_beta   90.00
_cell.angle_gamma   90.00
#
_symmetry.space_group_name_H-M   'P 1'
#
loop_
_entity.id
_entity.type
_entity.pdbx_description
1 polymer ?
#
loop_
_entity_poly.entity_id
_entity_poly.type
_entity_poly.pdbx_seq_one_letter_code
_entity_poly.pdbx_strand_id
1 'polypeptide(L)'
;MTEKLYEQDSMLKSCLATVLSCAEDKRGYAVVLDRTVFFPEGGGQLSDRGTLGGVKMTYAVQRGSEVVHYCERPLPVGEQVEAVLDWQARLDHMQQHAGEHILSHAVWKLFGANNIGFHMGERLVTIDLDKELTAAELAQAEDYANSQIWEDKPITVSYLPHTELPALVMRKKNEKLTGTLRIVTVADGDICTCCGTHPLRTGMIGLIRINRFDKHKDGIRVEFLCGRWALEDARRKNEYVWQAGRLLSMKPEGVPQGLRKLQEEVTELNERLKAQTAKLYEFLAPQLLAQAAVDEGGTKYVAAAQEDCSAADARLLLNKLLADGRTVAAVVYRSGERINFVLGSGEQTQADCRSLCRKAGELFGGRGGGAQHFAQGGGAYSDDWRQKVLQLQQLLKE
;
A
#
# COMPACT_ATOMS: atom_id res chain seq x y z
N MET A 1 -9.24 37.10 19.06
CA MET A 1 -9.67 35.78 19.58
C MET A 1 -10.88 35.34 18.78
N THR A 2 -10.89 34.11 18.28
CA THR A 2 -12.01 33.55 17.51
C THR A 2 -12.94 32.75 18.43
N GLU A 3 -14.24 33.07 18.45
CA GLU A 3 -15.25 32.25 19.15
C GLU A 3 -15.44 30.94 18.39
N LYS A 4 -15.31 29.80 19.10
CA LYS A 4 -15.34 28.46 18.52
C LYS A 4 -16.73 27.83 18.68
N LEU A 5 -17.63 28.11 17.73
CA LEU A 5 -19.01 27.64 17.78
C LEU A 5 -19.12 26.11 17.72
N TYR A 6 -18.16 25.43 17.03
CA TYR A 6 -18.09 23.98 16.95
C TYR A 6 -17.82 23.28 18.31
N GLU A 7 -17.32 24.00 19.32
CA GLU A 7 -17.18 23.47 20.67
C GLU A 7 -18.51 23.50 21.44
N GLN A 8 -19.40 24.46 21.11
CA GLN A 8 -20.71 24.63 21.72
C GLN A 8 -21.76 23.68 21.09
N ASP A 9 -21.78 23.63 19.76
CA ASP A 9 -22.61 22.73 18.98
C ASP A 9 -21.86 22.22 17.74
N SER A 10 -21.49 20.94 17.78
CA SER A 10 -20.81 20.26 16.68
C SER A 10 -21.66 20.06 15.43
N MET A 11 -23.00 20.21 15.56
CA MET A 11 -23.97 20.00 14.49
C MET A 11 -24.28 21.27 13.69
N LEU A 12 -23.78 22.43 14.09
CA LEU A 12 -23.89 23.66 13.33
C LEU A 12 -23.22 23.52 11.97
N LYS A 13 -23.98 23.83 10.91
CA LYS A 13 -23.52 23.71 9.51
C LYS A 13 -23.05 25.02 8.94
N SER A 14 -23.52 26.15 9.47
CA SER A 14 -23.14 27.49 9.04
C SER A 14 -23.25 28.50 10.18
N CYS A 15 -22.58 29.63 9.99
CA CYS A 15 -22.77 30.82 10.81
C CYS A 15 -22.47 32.10 10.01
N LEU A 16 -22.96 33.23 10.48
CA LEU A 16 -22.50 34.55 10.05
C LEU A 16 -21.30 34.93 10.91
N ALA A 17 -20.21 35.39 10.28
CA ALA A 17 -18.99 35.78 10.94
C ALA A 17 -18.40 37.04 10.29
N THR A 18 -17.72 37.88 11.07
CA THR A 18 -17.03 39.04 10.58
C THR A 18 -15.58 38.76 10.29
N VAL A 19 -15.08 39.18 9.12
CA VAL A 19 -13.68 39.08 8.74
C VAL A 19 -12.84 40.06 9.54
N LEU A 20 -12.00 39.58 10.43
CA LEU A 20 -11.11 40.38 11.27
C LEU A 20 -9.79 40.71 10.55
N SER A 21 -9.27 39.77 9.77
CA SER A 21 -8.07 40.00 8.95
C SER A 21 -8.06 39.07 7.74
N CYS A 22 -7.39 39.47 6.66
CA CYS A 22 -7.15 38.71 5.47
C CYS A 22 -5.76 39.07 4.92
N ALA A 23 -4.89 38.10 4.77
CA ALA A 23 -3.53 38.30 4.27
C ALA A 23 -3.13 37.21 3.31
N GLU A 24 -2.32 37.50 2.32
CA GLU A 24 -1.76 36.50 1.41
C GLU A 24 -0.78 35.58 2.16
N ASP A 25 -0.87 34.28 1.91
CA ASP A 25 -0.04 33.22 2.52
C ASP A 25 0.31 32.18 1.44
N LYS A 26 1.29 31.33 1.72
CA LYS A 26 1.71 30.23 0.79
C LYS A 26 0.59 29.26 0.42
N ARG A 27 -0.47 29.17 1.24
CA ARG A 27 -1.64 28.30 1.02
C ARG A 27 -2.86 29.05 0.44
N GLY A 28 -2.68 30.28 -0.06
CA GLY A 28 -3.75 31.17 -0.51
C GLY A 28 -3.92 32.37 0.42
N TYR A 29 -5.13 32.64 0.87
CA TYR A 29 -5.41 33.77 1.75
C TYR A 29 -5.75 33.29 3.15
N ALA A 30 -4.95 33.72 4.14
CA ALA A 30 -5.17 33.45 5.56
C ALA A 30 -6.20 34.43 6.12
N VAL A 31 -7.39 33.94 6.46
CA VAL A 31 -8.53 34.69 6.96
C VAL A 31 -8.78 34.38 8.42
N VAL A 32 -8.88 35.41 9.26
CA VAL A 32 -9.29 35.28 10.67
C VAL A 32 -10.70 35.86 10.84
N LEU A 33 -11.55 35.12 11.53
CA LEU A 33 -12.94 35.49 11.81
C LEU A 33 -13.15 35.78 13.31
N ASP A 34 -14.18 36.57 13.65
CA ASP A 34 -14.62 36.79 15.03
C ASP A 34 -15.17 35.50 15.66
N ARG A 35 -15.85 34.66 14.86
CA ARG A 35 -16.39 33.35 15.24
C ARG A 35 -16.32 32.35 14.10
N THR A 36 -16.36 31.06 14.41
CA THR A 36 -16.27 30.02 13.38
C THR A 36 -16.99 28.73 13.74
N VAL A 37 -17.61 28.09 12.72
CA VAL A 37 -18.11 26.73 12.77
C VAL A 37 -17.06 25.70 12.35
N PHE A 38 -15.97 26.14 11.73
CA PHE A 38 -14.92 25.26 11.21
C PHE A 38 -14.00 24.76 12.31
N PHE A 39 -13.91 23.45 12.45
CA PHE A 39 -12.93 22.79 13.31
C PHE A 39 -11.53 22.89 12.67
N PRO A 40 -10.54 23.46 13.35
CA PRO A 40 -9.16 23.47 12.90
C PRO A 40 -8.55 22.06 13.13
N GLU A 41 -7.58 21.68 12.32
CA GLU A 41 -6.87 20.42 12.54
C GLU A 41 -6.31 20.34 13.96
N GLY A 42 -6.61 19.21 14.65
CA GLY A 42 -6.15 19.02 16.01
C GLY A 42 -6.65 17.72 16.64
N GLY A 43 -5.93 17.22 17.67
CA GLY A 43 -6.32 16.01 18.38
C GLY A 43 -6.45 14.75 17.51
N GLY A 44 -5.71 14.69 16.39
CA GLY A 44 -5.78 13.61 15.42
C GLY A 44 -6.93 13.72 14.41
N GLN A 45 -7.84 14.69 14.56
CA GLN A 45 -8.93 14.94 13.60
C GLN A 45 -8.48 15.95 12.54
N LEU A 46 -8.82 15.67 11.28
CA LEU A 46 -8.56 16.56 10.14
C LEU A 46 -9.37 17.86 10.24
N SER A 47 -8.81 18.93 9.66
CA SER A 47 -9.51 20.21 9.51
C SER A 47 -10.80 20.07 8.72
N ASP A 48 -11.77 20.90 9.06
CA ASP A 48 -12.92 21.12 8.19
C ASP A 48 -12.54 21.87 6.91
N ARG A 49 -13.45 21.81 5.97
CA ARG A 49 -13.46 22.57 4.72
C ARG A 49 -14.88 23.08 4.41
N GLY A 50 -14.97 24.01 3.48
CA GLY A 50 -16.27 24.58 3.09
C GLY A 50 -16.14 25.87 2.32
N THR A 51 -16.99 26.87 2.63
CA THR A 51 -16.95 28.19 1.99
C THR A 51 -17.07 29.32 3.01
N LEU A 52 -16.43 30.44 2.73
CA LEU A 52 -16.58 31.72 3.42
C LEU A 52 -17.03 32.78 2.40
N GLY A 53 -18.25 33.28 2.55
CA GLY A 53 -18.81 34.23 1.57
C GLY A 53 -18.79 33.69 0.14
N GLY A 54 -19.03 32.37 -0.05
CA GLY A 54 -18.96 31.71 -1.36
C GLY A 54 -17.54 31.44 -1.88
N VAL A 55 -16.48 31.87 -1.17
CA VAL A 55 -15.08 31.55 -1.50
C VAL A 55 -14.72 30.23 -0.84
N LYS A 56 -14.11 29.33 -1.62
CA LYS A 56 -13.70 28.01 -1.11
C LYS A 56 -12.63 28.15 -0.04
N MET A 57 -12.88 27.53 1.10
CA MET A 57 -12.00 27.37 2.23
C MET A 57 -11.55 25.92 2.32
N THR A 58 -10.24 25.69 2.26
CA THR A 58 -9.65 24.36 2.10
C THR A 58 -9.08 23.78 3.38
N TYR A 59 -8.72 24.64 4.34
CA TYR A 59 -8.02 24.23 5.56
C TYR A 59 -8.18 25.27 6.66
N ALA A 60 -8.30 24.82 7.90
CA ALA A 60 -8.30 25.65 9.09
C ALA A 60 -7.25 25.17 10.10
N VAL A 61 -6.57 26.10 10.77
CA VAL A 61 -5.57 25.79 11.79
C VAL A 61 -5.68 26.76 12.96
N GLN A 62 -5.45 26.26 14.17
CA GLN A 62 -5.41 27.12 15.35
C GLN A 62 -4.03 27.75 15.51
N ARG A 63 -3.98 29.08 15.67
CA ARG A 63 -2.79 29.85 16.01
C ARG A 63 -3.07 30.69 17.27
N GLY A 64 -2.57 30.23 18.41
CA GLY A 64 -2.89 30.85 19.70
C GLY A 64 -4.39 30.82 20.01
N SER A 65 -4.98 32.00 20.19
CA SER A 65 -6.43 32.14 20.45
C SER A 65 -7.27 32.35 19.18
N GLU A 66 -6.67 32.29 18.00
CA GLU A 66 -7.32 32.51 16.71
C GLU A 66 -7.40 31.23 15.90
N VAL A 67 -8.44 31.11 15.07
CA VAL A 67 -8.56 30.10 14.03
C VAL A 67 -8.32 30.80 12.69
N VAL A 68 -7.28 30.35 11.97
CA VAL A 68 -6.91 30.84 10.64
C VAL A 68 -7.51 29.92 9.58
N HIS A 69 -8.28 30.50 8.65
CA HIS A 69 -8.94 29.82 7.56
C HIS A 69 -8.22 30.12 6.24
N TYR A 70 -7.80 29.10 5.50
CA TYR A 70 -7.14 29.26 4.22
C TYR A 70 -8.14 29.22 3.07
N CYS A 71 -8.27 30.35 2.35
CA CYS A 71 -9.21 30.56 1.26
C CYS A 71 -8.48 30.69 -0.07
N GLU A 72 -9.15 30.29 -1.16
CA GLU A 72 -8.58 30.41 -2.53
C GLU A 72 -8.54 31.85 -3.04
N ARG A 73 -9.36 32.76 -2.48
CA ARG A 73 -9.43 34.19 -2.84
C ARG A 73 -9.53 35.06 -1.59
N PRO A 74 -9.14 36.35 -1.66
CA PRO A 74 -9.24 37.25 -0.53
C PRO A 74 -10.71 37.54 -0.17
N LEU A 75 -10.92 37.94 1.10
CA LEU A 75 -12.19 38.39 1.62
C LEU A 75 -12.03 39.82 2.18
N PRO A 76 -13.04 40.68 2.04
CA PRO A 76 -12.98 42.04 2.54
C PRO A 76 -12.96 42.07 4.08
N VAL A 77 -12.00 42.77 4.66
CA VAL A 77 -11.88 42.93 6.10
C VAL A 77 -13.00 43.90 6.60
N GLY A 78 -13.60 43.54 7.73
CA GLY A 78 -14.72 44.24 8.34
C GLY A 78 -16.09 43.85 7.82
N GLU A 79 -16.18 43.07 6.75
CA GLU A 79 -17.45 42.57 6.23
C GLU A 79 -17.91 41.30 6.93
N GLN A 80 -19.24 41.13 6.98
CA GLN A 80 -19.87 39.93 7.46
C GLN A 80 -20.03 38.93 6.33
N VAL A 81 -19.57 37.71 6.54
CA VAL A 81 -19.60 36.63 5.55
C VAL A 81 -20.31 35.41 6.15
N GLU A 82 -20.99 34.65 5.32
CA GLU A 82 -21.52 33.36 5.71
C GLU A 82 -20.42 32.29 5.62
N ALA A 83 -20.19 31.61 6.75
CA ALA A 83 -19.29 30.47 6.87
C ALA A 83 -20.13 29.19 6.74
N VAL A 84 -19.91 28.38 5.70
CA VAL A 84 -20.71 27.15 5.42
C VAL A 84 -19.77 25.95 5.33
N LEU A 85 -20.04 24.93 6.18
CA LEU A 85 -19.28 23.67 6.21
C LEU A 85 -19.57 22.78 4.99
N ASP A 86 -18.54 22.06 4.51
CA ASP A 86 -18.75 20.76 3.85
C ASP A 86 -19.25 19.77 4.92
N TRP A 87 -20.58 19.76 5.10
CA TRP A 87 -21.20 18.97 6.15
C TRP A 87 -20.91 17.47 6.05
N GLN A 88 -20.79 16.95 4.81
CA GLN A 88 -20.49 15.54 4.63
C GLN A 88 -19.07 15.20 5.13
N ALA A 89 -18.10 16.04 4.84
CA ALA A 89 -16.74 15.85 5.33
C ALA A 89 -16.68 15.96 6.87
N ARG A 90 -17.37 16.95 7.45
CA ARG A 90 -17.47 17.10 8.92
C ARG A 90 -18.08 15.84 9.56
N LEU A 91 -19.20 15.34 9.04
CA LEU A 91 -19.85 14.14 9.55
C LEU A 91 -18.95 12.92 9.46
N ASP A 92 -18.27 12.75 8.33
CA ASP A 92 -17.30 11.67 8.15
C ASP A 92 -16.19 11.74 9.23
N HIS A 93 -15.60 12.91 9.45
CA HIS A 93 -14.57 13.08 10.47
C HIS A 93 -15.10 12.81 11.88
N MET A 94 -16.30 13.28 12.21
CA MET A 94 -16.95 12.98 13.50
C MET A 94 -17.21 11.47 13.68
N GLN A 95 -17.62 10.77 12.62
CA GLN A 95 -17.83 9.32 12.65
C GLN A 95 -16.52 8.57 12.94
N GLN A 96 -15.42 8.95 12.26
CA GLN A 96 -14.12 8.34 12.51
C GLN A 96 -13.64 8.61 13.94
N HIS A 97 -13.72 9.86 14.39
CA HIS A 97 -13.22 10.27 15.70
C HIS A 97 -14.02 9.62 16.84
N ALA A 98 -15.34 9.70 16.79
CA ALA A 98 -16.18 9.05 17.81
C ALA A 98 -16.07 7.52 17.77
N GLY A 99 -15.87 6.95 16.57
CA GLY A 99 -15.60 5.52 16.42
C GLY A 99 -14.27 5.11 17.05
N GLU A 100 -13.22 5.96 16.96
CA GLU A 100 -11.96 5.76 17.69
C GLU A 100 -12.19 5.64 19.20
N HIS A 101 -12.96 6.55 19.78
CA HIS A 101 -13.27 6.51 21.22
C HIS A 101 -13.93 5.20 21.62
N ILE A 102 -14.94 4.75 20.88
CA ILE A 102 -15.68 3.51 21.18
C ILE A 102 -14.78 2.29 21.00
N LEU A 103 -14.00 2.22 19.91
CA LEU A 103 -13.09 1.10 19.65
C LEU A 103 -11.97 1.04 20.70
N SER A 104 -11.39 2.18 21.03
CA SER A 104 -10.37 2.27 22.09
C SER A 104 -10.89 1.87 23.46
N HIS A 105 -12.14 2.22 23.77
CA HIS A 105 -12.79 1.74 24.98
C HIS A 105 -13.04 0.23 24.94
N ALA A 106 -13.47 -0.30 23.81
CA ALA A 106 -13.70 -1.74 23.63
C ALA A 106 -12.44 -2.57 23.88
N VAL A 107 -11.32 -2.22 23.25
CA VAL A 107 -10.05 -2.96 23.44
C VAL A 107 -9.50 -2.81 24.85
N TRP A 108 -9.66 -1.65 25.47
CA TRP A 108 -9.29 -1.44 26.87
C TRP A 108 -10.14 -2.25 27.83
N LYS A 109 -11.46 -2.22 27.68
CA LYS A 109 -12.41 -2.90 28.55
C LYS A 109 -12.28 -4.42 28.49
N LEU A 110 -12.13 -4.98 27.29
CA LEU A 110 -12.13 -6.42 27.08
C LEU A 110 -10.74 -7.03 27.32
N PHE A 111 -9.67 -6.33 26.96
CA PHE A 111 -8.33 -6.90 26.89
C PHE A 111 -7.27 -6.11 27.66
N GLY A 112 -7.60 -4.97 28.24
CA GLY A 112 -6.65 -4.09 28.92
C GLY A 112 -5.62 -3.46 27.98
N ALA A 113 -5.89 -3.39 26.68
CA ALA A 113 -5.03 -2.76 25.69
C ALA A 113 -5.31 -1.25 25.60
N ASN A 114 -4.27 -0.41 25.70
CA ASN A 114 -4.43 1.03 25.63
C ASN A 114 -4.12 1.55 24.23
N ASN A 115 -4.94 2.49 23.75
CA ASN A 115 -4.61 3.28 22.59
C ASN A 115 -3.54 4.33 22.95
N ILE A 116 -2.37 4.23 22.32
CA ILE A 116 -1.23 5.13 22.51
C ILE A 116 -1.00 6.06 21.33
N GLY A 117 -1.76 5.91 20.23
CA GLY A 117 -1.67 6.77 19.05
C GLY A 117 -2.93 6.69 18.19
N PHE A 118 -3.40 7.85 17.73
CA PHE A 118 -4.53 7.97 16.81
C PHE A 118 -4.14 8.82 15.61
N HIS A 119 -4.40 8.31 14.40
CA HIS A 119 -4.11 8.99 13.15
C HIS A 119 -5.30 8.88 12.20
N MET A 120 -5.82 10.02 11.76
CA MET A 120 -6.87 10.14 10.77
C MET A 120 -6.28 10.77 9.50
N GLY A 121 -6.22 10.00 8.43
CA GLY A 121 -5.96 10.50 7.08
C GLY A 121 -7.26 10.62 6.28
N GLU A 122 -7.17 10.99 5.01
CA GLU A 122 -8.36 11.20 4.18
C GLU A 122 -9.25 9.95 3.98
N ARG A 123 -8.69 8.76 4.04
CA ARG A 123 -9.39 7.46 3.90
C ARG A 123 -8.71 6.32 4.66
N LEU A 124 -7.86 6.66 5.59
CA LEU A 124 -7.13 5.70 6.42
C LEU A 124 -7.20 6.19 7.86
N VAL A 125 -7.73 5.37 8.73
CA VAL A 125 -7.80 5.68 10.16
C VAL A 125 -7.13 4.55 10.93
N THR A 126 -6.21 4.91 11.82
CA THR A 126 -5.47 3.92 12.62
C THR A 126 -5.41 4.30 14.08
N ILE A 127 -5.41 3.27 14.94
CA ILE A 127 -5.00 3.36 16.34
C ILE A 127 -3.78 2.46 16.58
N ASP A 128 -2.89 2.92 17.44
CA ASP A 128 -1.75 2.14 17.92
C ASP A 128 -2.06 1.63 19.33
N LEU A 129 -2.04 0.32 19.51
CA LEU A 129 -2.26 -0.32 20.79
C LEU A 129 -0.91 -0.71 21.43
N ASP A 130 -0.81 -0.60 22.76
CA ASP A 130 0.37 -0.98 23.54
C ASP A 130 0.48 -2.48 23.81
N LYS A 131 -0.41 -3.29 23.22
CA LYS A 131 -0.50 -4.74 23.42
C LYS A 131 -0.78 -5.45 22.09
N GLU A 132 -0.21 -6.63 21.91
CA GLU A 132 -0.57 -7.52 20.80
C GLU A 132 -1.95 -8.16 21.09
N LEU A 133 -2.85 -8.08 20.11
CA LEU A 133 -4.15 -8.73 20.11
C LEU A 133 -4.26 -9.63 18.88
N THR A 134 -4.95 -10.75 19.02
CA THR A 134 -5.25 -11.69 17.95
C THR A 134 -6.40 -11.18 17.08
N ALA A 135 -6.55 -11.75 15.88
CA ALA A 135 -7.70 -11.46 15.01
C ALA A 135 -9.05 -11.77 15.68
N ALA A 136 -9.11 -12.81 16.52
CA ALA A 136 -10.33 -13.17 17.24
C ALA A 136 -10.68 -12.14 18.34
N GLU A 137 -9.66 -11.64 19.07
CA GLU A 137 -9.86 -10.59 20.08
C GLU A 137 -10.28 -9.27 19.43
N LEU A 138 -9.67 -8.92 18.28
CA LEU A 138 -10.07 -7.72 17.53
C LEU A 138 -11.49 -7.83 16.98
N ALA A 139 -11.92 -9.02 16.52
CA ALA A 139 -13.32 -9.24 16.12
C ALA A 139 -14.28 -9.07 17.29
N GLN A 140 -13.95 -9.55 18.49
CA GLN A 140 -14.76 -9.33 19.70
C GLN A 140 -14.82 -7.84 20.08
N ALA A 141 -13.71 -7.11 19.92
CA ALA A 141 -13.68 -5.66 20.15
C ALA A 141 -14.56 -4.92 19.13
N GLU A 142 -14.53 -5.31 17.86
CA GLU A 142 -15.36 -4.77 16.78
C GLU A 142 -16.86 -5.00 17.09
N ASP A 143 -17.22 -6.22 17.46
CA ASP A 143 -18.60 -6.59 17.80
C ASP A 143 -19.11 -5.79 19.02
N TYR A 144 -18.29 -5.70 20.08
CA TYR A 144 -18.61 -4.89 21.25
C TYR A 144 -18.75 -3.41 20.87
N ALA A 145 -17.86 -2.86 20.08
CA ALA A 145 -17.92 -1.46 19.63
C ALA A 145 -19.20 -1.19 18.81
N ASN A 146 -19.57 -2.10 17.90
CA ASN A 146 -20.80 -1.99 17.12
C ASN A 146 -22.06 -2.11 18.01
N SER A 147 -22.07 -2.97 19.03
CA SER A 147 -23.19 -3.02 19.98
C SER A 147 -23.43 -1.66 20.66
N GLN A 148 -22.34 -0.97 21.06
CA GLN A 148 -22.45 0.37 21.66
C GLN A 148 -22.98 1.43 20.68
N ILE A 149 -22.69 1.29 19.38
CA ILE A 149 -23.23 2.16 18.32
C ILE A 149 -24.73 1.92 18.16
N TRP A 150 -25.16 0.67 18.08
CA TRP A 150 -26.55 0.28 17.83
C TRP A 150 -27.47 0.59 19.02
N GLU A 151 -26.94 0.70 20.24
CA GLU A 151 -27.70 1.15 21.41
C GLU A 151 -28.04 2.64 21.33
N ASP A 152 -27.50 3.39 20.40
CA ASP A 152 -27.77 4.82 20.16
C ASP A 152 -27.67 5.69 21.42
N LYS A 153 -26.56 5.55 22.15
CA LYS A 153 -26.28 6.26 23.39
C LYS A 153 -25.95 7.73 23.17
N PRO A 154 -26.27 8.64 24.11
CA PRO A 154 -25.86 10.03 24.01
C PRO A 154 -24.35 10.19 24.14
N ILE A 155 -23.78 11.11 23.33
CA ILE A 155 -22.41 11.59 23.46
C ILE A 155 -22.50 13.03 23.98
N THR A 156 -21.95 13.29 25.16
CA THR A 156 -22.04 14.59 25.83
C THR A 156 -20.65 15.22 25.99
N VAL A 157 -20.67 16.56 26.04
CA VAL A 157 -19.48 17.36 26.31
C VAL A 157 -19.71 18.12 27.62
N SER A 158 -18.75 18.07 28.51
CA SER A 158 -18.73 18.85 29.74
C SER A 158 -17.36 19.52 29.92
N TYR A 159 -17.36 20.53 30.78
CA TYR A 159 -16.14 21.25 31.12
C TYR A 159 -15.93 21.18 32.62
N LEU A 160 -14.71 20.80 33.05
CA LEU A 160 -14.37 20.72 34.47
C LEU A 160 -12.94 21.19 34.70
N PRO A 161 -12.62 21.68 35.91
CA PRO A 161 -11.26 22.03 36.32
C PRO A 161 -10.36 20.79 36.27
N HIS A 162 -9.09 20.97 35.87
CA HIS A 162 -8.11 19.84 35.85
C HIS A 162 -7.95 19.18 37.22
N THR A 163 -8.23 19.89 38.32
CA THR A 163 -8.19 19.37 39.69
C THR A 163 -9.21 18.26 39.96
N GLU A 164 -10.28 18.18 39.18
CA GLU A 164 -11.31 17.15 39.27
C GLU A 164 -11.02 15.91 38.41
N LEU A 165 -10.03 16.00 37.51
CA LEU A 165 -9.65 14.90 36.61
C LEU A 165 -9.28 13.60 37.37
N PRO A 166 -8.57 13.62 38.51
CA PRO A 166 -8.25 12.40 39.24
C PRO A 166 -9.44 11.60 39.73
N ALA A 167 -10.59 12.26 39.97
CA ALA A 167 -11.83 11.60 40.44
C ALA A 167 -12.58 10.83 39.35
N LEU A 168 -12.31 11.12 38.06
CA LEU A 168 -12.96 10.43 36.94
C LEU A 168 -12.32 9.06 36.68
N VAL A 169 -13.15 8.06 36.42
CA VAL A 169 -12.70 6.75 35.93
C VAL A 169 -12.53 6.85 34.40
N MET A 170 -11.29 6.90 33.95
CA MET A 170 -10.93 7.09 32.53
C MET A 170 -9.86 6.08 32.13
N ARG A 171 -9.90 5.59 30.89
CA ARG A 171 -8.85 4.70 30.32
C ARG A 171 -7.48 5.38 30.24
N LYS A 172 -7.46 6.70 30.04
CA LYS A 172 -6.20 7.48 29.94
C LYS A 172 -6.41 8.86 30.55
N LYS A 173 -5.58 9.21 31.54
CA LYS A 173 -5.53 10.55 32.14
C LYS A 173 -4.27 11.26 31.67
N ASN A 174 -4.42 12.48 31.17
CA ASN A 174 -3.28 13.33 30.84
C ASN A 174 -3.10 14.37 31.96
N GLU A 175 -2.27 14.03 32.93
CA GLU A 175 -1.97 14.86 34.10
C GLU A 175 -1.21 16.16 33.79
N LYS A 176 -0.70 16.29 32.55
CA LYS A 176 -0.02 17.52 32.09
C LYS A 176 -0.98 18.64 31.70
N LEU A 177 -2.26 18.33 31.54
CA LEU A 177 -3.28 19.29 31.21
C LEU A 177 -3.60 20.18 32.41
N THR A 178 -3.78 21.47 32.17
CA THR A 178 -4.07 22.49 33.19
C THR A 178 -5.27 23.35 32.76
N GLY A 179 -5.89 24.03 33.74
CA GLY A 179 -7.05 24.89 33.48
C GLY A 179 -8.36 24.13 33.37
N THR A 180 -9.26 24.62 32.56
CA THR A 180 -10.57 24.00 32.29
C THR A 180 -10.42 22.99 31.16
N LEU A 181 -10.77 21.75 31.41
CA LEU A 181 -10.67 20.63 30.48
C LEU A 181 -12.04 20.32 29.86
N ARG A 182 -12.02 20.10 28.54
CA ARG A 182 -13.19 19.59 27.80
C ARG A 182 -13.19 18.07 27.86
N ILE A 183 -14.24 17.51 28.45
CA ILE A 183 -14.47 16.08 28.63
C ILE A 183 -15.55 15.63 27.67
N VAL A 184 -15.27 14.59 26.91
CA VAL A 184 -16.26 13.88 26.09
C VAL A 184 -16.62 12.58 26.80
N THR A 185 -17.91 12.34 26.96
CA THR A 185 -18.46 11.15 27.59
C THR A 185 -19.41 10.47 26.63
N VAL A 186 -19.15 9.20 26.37
CA VAL A 186 -20.10 8.29 25.73
C VAL A 186 -20.82 7.56 26.88
N ALA A 187 -22.11 7.69 27.01
CA ALA A 187 -22.86 7.12 28.15
C ALA A 187 -22.54 5.62 28.32
N ASP A 188 -22.18 5.22 29.55
CA ASP A 188 -21.75 3.87 29.93
C ASP A 188 -20.51 3.32 29.19
N GLY A 189 -19.79 4.18 28.49
CA GLY A 189 -18.62 3.82 27.67
C GLY A 189 -17.38 4.66 27.97
N ASP A 190 -16.79 5.27 26.95
CA ASP A 190 -15.54 6.05 27.06
C ASP A 190 -15.76 7.41 27.74
N ILE A 191 -14.83 7.78 28.59
CA ILE A 191 -14.69 9.13 29.15
C ILE A 191 -13.26 9.58 28.89
N CYS A 192 -13.08 10.70 28.22
CA CYS A 192 -11.74 11.19 27.92
C CYS A 192 -11.69 12.72 27.72
N THR A 193 -10.48 13.29 27.87
CA THR A 193 -10.19 14.65 27.43
C THR A 193 -10.05 14.67 25.92
N CYS A 194 -10.92 15.42 25.23
CA CYS A 194 -10.88 15.49 23.78
C CYS A 194 -11.31 16.89 23.29
N CYS A 195 -10.59 17.44 22.30
CA CYS A 195 -10.90 18.71 21.66
C CYS A 195 -11.63 18.56 20.32
N GLY A 196 -11.78 17.35 19.80
CA GLY A 196 -12.43 17.09 18.51
C GLY A 196 -13.93 17.27 18.51
N THR A 197 -14.54 17.20 17.33
CA THR A 197 -15.99 17.26 17.17
C THR A 197 -16.58 15.85 17.20
N HIS A 198 -17.76 15.72 17.83
CA HIS A 198 -18.44 14.43 17.99
C HIS A 198 -19.91 14.55 17.57
N PRO A 199 -20.53 13.47 17.07
CA PRO A 199 -21.97 13.43 16.88
C PRO A 199 -22.68 13.42 18.25
N LEU A 200 -23.97 13.74 18.26
CA LEU A 200 -24.74 13.80 19.51
C LEU A 200 -25.04 12.41 20.09
N ARG A 201 -25.05 11.38 19.27
CA ARG A 201 -25.40 10.01 19.65
C ARG A 201 -24.52 9.00 18.91
N THR A 202 -24.30 7.85 19.55
CA THR A 202 -23.47 6.78 18.97
C THR A 202 -24.04 6.20 17.68
N GLY A 203 -25.37 6.13 17.54
CA GLY A 203 -26.03 5.66 16.32
C GLY A 203 -25.68 6.47 15.07
N MET A 204 -25.31 7.75 15.21
CA MET A 204 -24.85 8.59 14.09
C MET A 204 -23.49 8.14 13.52
N ILE A 205 -22.73 7.30 14.21
CA ILE A 205 -21.48 6.70 13.72
C ILE A 205 -21.78 5.66 12.64
N GLY A 206 -22.92 4.97 12.76
CA GLY A 206 -23.37 3.95 11.82
C GLY A 206 -22.81 2.58 12.12
N LEU A 207 -21.54 2.35 11.80
CA LEU A 207 -20.82 1.11 12.11
C LEU A 207 -19.31 1.36 12.21
N ILE A 208 -18.61 0.46 12.88
CA ILE A 208 -17.15 0.36 12.87
C ILE A 208 -16.75 -0.94 12.15
N ARG A 209 -15.72 -0.88 11.31
CA ARG A 209 -15.13 -2.03 10.67
C ARG A 209 -13.61 -1.99 10.81
N ILE A 210 -13.02 -3.01 11.43
CA ILE A 210 -11.58 -3.24 11.44
C ILE A 210 -11.19 -3.88 10.10
N ASN A 211 -10.29 -3.23 9.35
CA ASN A 211 -9.86 -3.70 8.04
C ASN A 211 -8.66 -4.62 8.11
N ARG A 212 -7.67 -4.23 8.89
CA ARG A 212 -6.43 -5.00 9.08
C ARG A 212 -5.71 -4.54 10.34
N PHE A 213 -4.72 -5.33 10.75
CA PHE A 213 -3.79 -4.95 11.80
C PHE A 213 -2.41 -5.50 11.48
N ASP A 214 -1.38 -4.81 11.92
CA ASP A 214 0.01 -5.19 11.73
C ASP A 214 0.78 -4.98 13.04
N LYS A 215 1.86 -5.74 13.25
CA LYS A 215 2.76 -5.51 14.38
C LYS A 215 3.35 -4.11 14.32
N HIS A 216 3.29 -3.39 15.43
CA HIS A 216 3.85 -2.04 15.55
C HIS A 216 4.49 -1.84 16.92
N LYS A 217 5.82 -1.67 16.95
CA LYS A 217 6.62 -1.58 18.19
C LYS A 217 6.33 -2.80 19.10
N ASP A 218 5.93 -2.55 20.35
CA ASP A 218 5.62 -3.57 21.36
C ASP A 218 4.15 -4.02 21.33
N GLY A 219 3.36 -3.56 20.35
CA GLY A 219 1.95 -3.87 20.20
C GLY A 219 1.55 -3.98 18.73
N ILE A 220 0.36 -3.47 18.40
CA ILE A 220 -0.19 -3.52 17.05
C ILE A 220 -0.74 -2.16 16.61
N ARG A 221 -0.70 -1.92 15.31
CA ARG A 221 -1.47 -0.87 14.63
C ARG A 221 -2.71 -1.47 14.02
N VAL A 222 -3.87 -0.93 14.37
CA VAL A 222 -5.18 -1.37 13.87
C VAL A 222 -5.71 -0.31 12.91
N GLU A 223 -6.01 -0.73 11.68
CA GLU A 223 -6.70 0.07 10.67
C GLU A 223 -8.19 -0.20 10.75
N PHE A 224 -8.97 0.86 10.85
CA PHE A 224 -10.44 0.77 10.90
C PHE A 224 -11.09 1.92 10.13
N LEU A 225 -12.35 1.75 9.81
CA LEU A 225 -13.21 2.79 9.23
C LEU A 225 -14.59 2.77 9.89
N CYS A 226 -15.24 3.95 9.91
CA CYS A 226 -16.56 4.11 10.46
C CYS A 226 -17.53 4.66 9.42
N GLY A 227 -18.82 4.42 9.63
CA GLY A 227 -19.94 5.05 8.92
C GLY A 227 -19.81 4.95 7.40
N ARG A 228 -19.93 6.10 6.74
CA ARG A 228 -19.91 6.18 5.28
C ARG A 228 -18.60 5.63 4.67
N TRP A 229 -17.45 5.90 5.27
CA TRP A 229 -16.18 5.39 4.76
C TRP A 229 -16.10 3.86 4.84
N ALA A 230 -16.61 3.26 5.91
CA ALA A 230 -16.69 1.80 6.03
C ALA A 230 -17.64 1.19 4.97
N LEU A 231 -18.78 1.84 4.69
CA LEU A 231 -19.72 1.40 3.66
C LEU A 231 -19.10 1.49 2.25
N GLU A 232 -18.41 2.60 1.94
CA GLU A 232 -17.73 2.79 0.65
C GLU A 232 -16.62 1.75 0.45
N ASP A 233 -15.84 1.47 1.50
CA ASP A 233 -14.79 0.44 1.47
C ASP A 233 -15.37 -0.96 1.25
N ALA A 234 -16.46 -1.30 1.95
CA ALA A 234 -17.16 -2.57 1.78
C ALA A 234 -17.71 -2.73 0.35
N ARG A 235 -18.31 -1.68 -0.23
CA ARG A 235 -18.78 -1.69 -1.63
C ARG A 235 -17.65 -1.92 -2.60
N ARG A 236 -16.53 -1.23 -2.43
CA ARG A 236 -15.34 -1.39 -3.28
C ARG A 236 -14.76 -2.80 -3.21
N LYS A 237 -14.60 -3.35 -2.00
CA LYS A 237 -14.10 -4.71 -1.79
C LYS A 237 -15.05 -5.76 -2.38
N ASN A 238 -16.35 -5.56 -2.23
CA ASN A 238 -17.36 -6.44 -2.83
C ASN A 238 -17.26 -6.42 -4.37
N GLU A 239 -17.10 -5.24 -4.98
CA GLU A 239 -16.92 -5.13 -6.44
C GLU A 239 -15.67 -5.89 -6.91
N TYR A 240 -14.54 -5.80 -6.18
CA TYR A 240 -13.33 -6.56 -6.53
C TYR A 240 -13.56 -8.07 -6.47
N VAL A 241 -14.27 -8.57 -5.47
CA VAL A 241 -14.59 -10.00 -5.36
C VAL A 241 -15.51 -10.45 -6.50
N TRP A 242 -16.51 -9.64 -6.87
CA TRP A 242 -17.37 -9.90 -8.03
C TRP A 242 -16.58 -9.91 -9.35
N GLN A 243 -15.66 -8.97 -9.55
CA GLN A 243 -14.79 -8.95 -10.73
C GLN A 243 -13.92 -10.20 -10.81
N ALA A 244 -13.29 -10.59 -9.70
CA ALA A 244 -12.51 -11.83 -9.64
C ALA A 244 -13.37 -13.06 -9.92
N GLY A 245 -14.59 -13.11 -9.40
CA GLY A 245 -15.55 -14.19 -9.67
C GLY A 245 -15.90 -14.29 -11.16
N ARG A 246 -16.13 -13.15 -11.83
CA ARG A 246 -16.39 -13.14 -13.28
C ARG A 246 -15.20 -13.69 -14.09
N LEU A 247 -13.96 -13.30 -13.75
CA LEU A 247 -12.76 -13.81 -14.42
C LEU A 247 -12.61 -15.33 -14.24
N LEU A 248 -12.99 -15.86 -13.09
CA LEU A 248 -12.93 -17.29 -12.77
C LEU A 248 -14.21 -18.05 -13.18
N SER A 249 -15.24 -17.38 -13.73
CA SER A 249 -16.57 -17.94 -14.01
C SER A 249 -17.22 -18.59 -12.78
N MET A 250 -17.07 -17.95 -11.61
CA MET A 250 -17.52 -18.45 -10.31
C MET A 250 -18.32 -17.38 -9.54
N LYS A 251 -19.12 -17.83 -8.58
CA LYS A 251 -19.72 -16.91 -7.58
C LYS A 251 -18.67 -16.41 -6.61
N PRO A 252 -18.89 -15.25 -5.93
CA PRO A 252 -17.94 -14.67 -4.97
C PRO A 252 -17.39 -15.64 -3.93
N GLU A 253 -18.23 -16.53 -3.41
CA GLU A 253 -17.86 -17.50 -2.37
C GLU A 253 -16.84 -18.55 -2.88
N GLY A 254 -16.85 -18.81 -4.19
CA GLY A 254 -15.94 -19.77 -4.84
C GLY A 254 -14.58 -19.17 -5.24
N VAL A 255 -14.42 -17.83 -5.19
CA VAL A 255 -13.19 -17.16 -5.65
C VAL A 255 -11.90 -17.68 -4.98
N PRO A 256 -11.84 -17.88 -3.65
CA PRO A 256 -10.63 -18.40 -3.02
C PRO A 256 -10.25 -19.81 -3.51
N GLN A 257 -11.25 -20.67 -3.78
CA GLN A 257 -11.02 -22.02 -4.30
C GLN A 257 -10.59 -21.97 -5.77
N GLY A 258 -11.23 -21.12 -6.57
CA GLY A 258 -10.87 -20.92 -7.98
C GLY A 258 -9.44 -20.43 -8.16
N LEU A 259 -8.99 -19.50 -7.31
CA LEU A 259 -7.61 -19.01 -7.32
C LEU A 259 -6.60 -20.11 -6.96
N ARG A 260 -6.90 -20.94 -5.95
CA ARG A 260 -6.03 -22.09 -5.62
C ARG A 260 -5.91 -23.06 -6.78
N LYS A 261 -7.04 -23.42 -7.39
CA LYS A 261 -7.06 -24.32 -8.56
C LYS A 261 -6.26 -23.75 -9.73
N LEU A 262 -6.41 -22.45 -10.03
CA LEU A 262 -5.65 -21.79 -11.08
C LEU A 262 -4.14 -21.81 -10.78
N GLN A 263 -3.74 -21.61 -9.53
CA GLN A 263 -2.34 -21.67 -9.09
C GLN A 263 -1.77 -23.08 -9.25
N GLU A 264 -2.54 -24.12 -8.90
CA GLU A 264 -2.18 -25.52 -9.08
C GLU A 264 -2.01 -25.85 -10.58
N GLU A 265 -2.97 -25.44 -11.42
CA GLU A 265 -2.92 -25.65 -12.88
C GLU A 265 -1.69 -24.95 -13.51
N VAL A 266 -1.39 -23.72 -13.12
CA VAL A 266 -0.18 -22.99 -13.60
C VAL A 266 1.09 -23.73 -13.17
N THR A 267 1.15 -24.25 -11.96
CA THR A 267 2.30 -25.02 -11.47
C THR A 267 2.48 -26.31 -12.29
N GLU A 268 1.41 -27.08 -12.48
CA GLU A 268 1.42 -28.30 -13.29
C GLU A 268 1.83 -28.04 -14.74
N LEU A 269 1.27 -27.00 -15.36
CA LEU A 269 1.62 -26.60 -16.72
C LEU A 269 3.11 -26.23 -16.86
N ASN A 270 3.67 -25.54 -15.89
CA ASN A 270 5.09 -25.19 -15.87
C ASN A 270 5.98 -26.42 -15.72
N GLU A 271 5.64 -27.37 -14.87
CA GLU A 271 6.35 -28.65 -14.72
C GLU A 271 6.27 -29.47 -16.00
N ARG A 272 5.09 -29.55 -16.61
CA ARG A 272 4.88 -30.25 -17.88
C ARG A 272 5.67 -29.62 -19.03
N LEU A 273 5.70 -28.28 -19.11
CA LEU A 273 6.51 -27.55 -20.08
C LEU A 273 7.99 -27.87 -19.90
N LYS A 274 8.49 -27.81 -18.68
CA LYS A 274 9.89 -28.16 -18.34
C LYS A 274 10.25 -29.59 -18.77
N ALA A 275 9.36 -30.54 -18.49
CA ALA A 275 9.56 -31.92 -18.87
C ALA A 275 9.57 -32.12 -20.40
N GLN A 276 8.69 -31.43 -21.14
CA GLN A 276 8.66 -31.47 -22.59
C GLN A 276 9.90 -30.83 -23.22
N THR A 277 10.34 -29.69 -22.70
CA THR A 277 11.57 -29.01 -23.14
C THR A 277 12.81 -29.91 -22.91
N ALA A 278 12.87 -30.58 -21.76
CA ALA A 278 13.96 -31.53 -21.49
C ALA A 278 14.01 -32.69 -22.49
N LYS A 279 12.83 -33.26 -22.82
CA LYS A 279 12.71 -34.31 -23.84
C LYS A 279 13.12 -33.82 -25.25
N LEU A 280 12.64 -32.63 -25.62
CA LEU A 280 13.00 -32.00 -26.88
C LEU A 280 14.52 -31.87 -27.01
N TYR A 281 15.18 -31.43 -25.95
CA TYR A 281 16.66 -31.27 -25.99
C TYR A 281 17.42 -32.59 -25.94
N GLU A 282 16.82 -33.71 -25.51
CA GLU A 282 17.38 -35.04 -25.68
C GLU A 282 17.53 -35.44 -27.16
N PHE A 283 16.60 -35.01 -28.00
CA PHE A 283 16.65 -35.26 -29.44
C PHE A 283 17.47 -34.20 -30.18
N LEU A 284 17.40 -32.94 -29.76
CA LEU A 284 18.07 -31.82 -30.44
C LEU A 284 19.56 -31.83 -30.20
N ALA A 285 20.04 -32.12 -29.00
CA ALA A 285 21.46 -32.06 -28.68
C ALA A 285 22.32 -33.03 -29.56
N PRO A 286 21.94 -34.31 -29.77
CA PRO A 286 22.68 -35.19 -30.68
C PRO A 286 22.70 -34.69 -32.13
N GLN A 287 21.62 -34.08 -32.62
CA GLN A 287 21.59 -33.52 -33.99
C GLN A 287 22.53 -32.32 -34.12
N LEU A 288 22.57 -31.43 -33.14
CA LEU A 288 23.50 -30.32 -33.10
C LEU A 288 24.97 -30.80 -33.01
N LEU A 289 25.24 -31.81 -32.19
CA LEU A 289 26.57 -32.42 -32.06
C LEU A 289 27.03 -33.12 -33.35
N ALA A 290 26.10 -33.71 -34.12
CA ALA A 290 26.40 -34.31 -35.40
C ALA A 290 26.82 -33.26 -36.48
N GLN A 291 26.38 -32.01 -36.31
CA GLN A 291 26.71 -30.88 -37.20
C GLN A 291 27.85 -30.02 -36.63
N ALA A 292 28.49 -30.44 -35.55
CA ALA A 292 29.57 -29.71 -34.91
C ALA A 292 30.81 -29.63 -35.81
N ALA A 293 31.52 -28.49 -35.77
CA ALA A 293 32.89 -28.43 -36.29
C ALA A 293 33.81 -29.22 -35.33
N VAL A 294 34.72 -30.02 -35.89
CA VAL A 294 35.64 -30.84 -35.09
C VAL A 294 37.07 -30.41 -35.43
N ASP A 295 37.92 -30.28 -34.43
CA ASP A 295 39.34 -30.05 -34.64
C ASP A 295 40.18 -31.37 -34.76
N GLU A 296 41.47 -31.25 -34.99
CA GLU A 296 42.37 -32.40 -35.08
C GLU A 296 42.49 -33.20 -33.77
N GLY A 297 42.19 -32.55 -32.62
CA GLY A 297 42.15 -33.16 -31.27
C GLY A 297 40.85 -33.85 -30.93
N GLY A 298 39.84 -33.75 -31.79
CA GLY A 298 38.51 -34.34 -31.59
C GLY A 298 37.55 -33.49 -30.72
N THR A 299 37.90 -32.24 -30.47
CA THR A 299 37.01 -31.28 -29.75
C THR A 299 35.90 -30.82 -30.69
N LYS A 300 34.65 -30.82 -30.20
CA LYS A 300 33.48 -30.37 -30.95
C LYS A 300 33.13 -28.93 -30.61
N TYR A 301 32.78 -28.16 -31.63
CA TYR A 301 32.38 -26.74 -31.47
C TYR A 301 31.00 -26.53 -32.02
N VAL A 302 30.05 -26.09 -31.14
CA VAL A 302 28.64 -25.96 -31.46
C VAL A 302 28.12 -24.59 -31.06
N ALA A 303 27.44 -23.89 -31.98
CA ALA A 303 26.64 -22.72 -31.63
C ALA A 303 25.21 -22.96 -32.08
N ALA A 304 24.29 -22.97 -31.14
CA ALA A 304 22.88 -23.20 -31.37
C ALA A 304 22.06 -21.91 -31.22
N ALA A 305 21.18 -21.66 -32.19
CA ALA A 305 20.18 -20.56 -32.11
C ALA A 305 18.85 -21.10 -31.58
N GLN A 306 18.27 -20.45 -30.58
CA GLN A 306 16.97 -20.79 -30.03
C GLN A 306 16.04 -19.56 -30.01
N GLU A 307 14.81 -19.72 -30.48
CA GLU A 307 13.74 -18.75 -30.28
C GLU A 307 12.89 -19.19 -29.08
N ASP A 308 12.18 -18.25 -28.46
CA ASP A 308 11.27 -18.54 -27.34
C ASP A 308 11.88 -19.40 -26.23
N CYS A 309 13.14 -19.12 -25.90
CA CYS A 309 13.94 -19.89 -24.97
C CYS A 309 14.22 -19.07 -23.71
N SER A 310 13.99 -19.63 -22.54
CA SER A 310 14.38 -19.03 -21.27
C SER A 310 15.89 -19.23 -21.00
N ALA A 311 16.46 -18.43 -20.10
CA ALA A 311 17.83 -18.63 -19.65
C ALA A 311 18.06 -20.02 -19.01
N ALA A 312 17.03 -20.58 -18.36
CA ALA A 312 17.09 -21.92 -17.78
C ALA A 312 17.10 -23.00 -18.87
N ASP A 313 16.29 -22.84 -19.92
CA ASP A 313 16.24 -23.76 -21.06
C ASP A 313 17.55 -23.71 -21.88
N ALA A 314 18.10 -22.52 -22.11
CA ALA A 314 19.39 -22.36 -22.77
C ALA A 314 20.51 -23.08 -22.00
N ARG A 315 20.51 -22.97 -20.65
CA ARG A 315 21.48 -23.72 -19.81
C ARG A 315 21.23 -25.23 -19.85
N LEU A 316 19.97 -25.67 -19.90
CA LEU A 316 19.64 -27.08 -20.00
C LEU A 316 20.14 -27.67 -21.32
N LEU A 317 19.96 -26.98 -22.47
CA LEU A 317 20.49 -27.40 -23.74
C LEU A 317 22.01 -27.39 -23.72
N LEU A 318 22.64 -26.33 -23.20
CA LEU A 318 24.10 -26.24 -23.07
C LEU A 318 24.67 -27.44 -22.30
N ASN A 319 24.10 -27.79 -21.16
CA ASN A 319 24.53 -28.92 -20.34
C ASN A 319 24.46 -30.26 -21.11
N LYS A 320 23.38 -30.43 -21.92
CA LYS A 320 23.29 -31.62 -22.78
C LYS A 320 24.33 -31.65 -23.89
N LEU A 321 24.67 -30.53 -24.46
CA LEU A 321 25.77 -30.41 -25.46
C LEU A 321 27.13 -30.70 -24.85
N LEU A 322 27.35 -30.38 -23.60
CA LEU A 322 28.61 -30.59 -22.89
C LEU A 322 28.78 -31.99 -22.28
N ALA A 323 27.75 -32.84 -22.34
CA ALA A 323 27.72 -34.12 -21.63
C ALA A 323 28.80 -35.11 -22.03
N ASP A 324 29.39 -34.99 -23.23
CA ASP A 324 30.48 -35.83 -23.67
C ASP A 324 31.89 -35.38 -23.18
N GLY A 325 31.95 -34.25 -22.51
CA GLY A 325 33.17 -33.66 -21.94
C GLY A 325 34.15 -33.04 -22.98
N ARG A 326 33.95 -33.28 -24.28
CA ARG A 326 34.82 -32.79 -25.37
C ARG A 326 34.17 -31.75 -26.25
N THR A 327 33.19 -31.07 -25.76
CA THR A 327 32.43 -30.04 -26.51
C THR A 327 32.65 -28.67 -25.92
N VAL A 328 32.84 -27.68 -26.79
CA VAL A 328 32.72 -26.26 -26.51
C VAL A 328 31.44 -25.76 -27.19
N ALA A 329 30.51 -25.25 -26.43
CA ALA A 329 29.18 -24.90 -26.95
C ALA A 329 28.72 -23.50 -26.55
N ALA A 330 27.94 -22.90 -27.44
CA ALA A 330 27.20 -21.68 -27.21
C ALA A 330 25.73 -21.90 -27.54
N VAL A 331 24.83 -21.46 -26.65
CA VAL A 331 23.38 -21.39 -26.93
C VAL A 331 22.99 -19.91 -26.91
N VAL A 332 22.62 -19.43 -28.08
CA VAL A 332 22.16 -18.04 -28.29
C VAL A 332 20.66 -18.03 -28.41
N TYR A 333 20.01 -17.14 -27.66
CA TYR A 333 18.54 -17.09 -27.64
C TYR A 333 18.00 -15.65 -27.59
N ARG A 334 16.86 -15.47 -28.19
CA ARG A 334 16.15 -14.19 -28.19
C ARG A 334 15.25 -14.08 -26.96
N SER A 335 15.22 -12.90 -26.34
CA SER A 335 14.27 -12.53 -25.28
C SER A 335 13.81 -11.09 -25.51
N GLY A 336 12.65 -10.93 -26.12
CA GLY A 336 12.12 -9.62 -26.54
C GLY A 336 13.06 -8.94 -27.55
N GLU A 337 13.50 -7.73 -27.24
CA GLU A 337 14.41 -6.90 -28.02
C GLU A 337 15.91 -7.17 -27.71
N ARG A 338 16.20 -8.31 -27.11
CA ARG A 338 17.58 -8.67 -26.74
C ARG A 338 17.94 -10.06 -27.22
N ILE A 339 19.21 -10.19 -27.58
CA ILE A 339 19.88 -11.48 -27.79
C ILE A 339 20.70 -11.78 -26.54
N ASN A 340 20.50 -12.98 -26.01
CA ASN A 340 21.29 -13.49 -24.90
C ASN A 340 22.02 -14.74 -25.32
N PHE A 341 23.14 -15.05 -24.66
CA PHE A 341 23.88 -16.24 -24.91
C PHE A 341 24.48 -16.83 -23.65
N VAL A 342 24.60 -18.14 -23.63
CA VAL A 342 25.35 -18.91 -22.64
C VAL A 342 26.39 -19.75 -23.34
N LEU A 343 27.60 -19.80 -22.78
CA LEU A 343 28.71 -20.55 -23.29
C LEU A 343 29.21 -21.53 -22.24
N GLY A 344 29.65 -22.68 -22.69
CA GLY A 344 30.23 -23.66 -21.81
C GLY A 344 31.31 -24.50 -22.50
N SER A 345 32.23 -25.02 -21.71
CA SER A 345 33.28 -25.91 -22.15
C SER A 345 33.26 -27.20 -21.30
N GLY A 346 33.32 -28.34 -21.96
CA GLY A 346 33.43 -29.65 -21.32
C GLY A 346 34.76 -29.82 -20.58
N GLU A 347 34.80 -30.69 -19.59
CA GLU A 347 35.93 -30.90 -18.66
C GLU A 347 37.23 -31.34 -19.37
N GLN A 348 37.12 -31.96 -20.56
CA GLN A 348 38.28 -32.43 -21.35
C GLN A 348 38.74 -31.40 -22.40
N THR A 349 38.22 -30.17 -22.35
CA THR A 349 38.60 -29.07 -23.21
C THR A 349 39.45 -28.05 -22.46
N GLN A 350 40.30 -27.30 -23.17
CA GLN A 350 41.09 -26.21 -22.59
C GLN A 350 40.53 -24.81 -22.91
N ALA A 351 39.32 -24.73 -23.43
CA ALA A 351 38.70 -23.47 -23.82
C ALA A 351 38.39 -22.57 -22.62
N ASP A 352 38.72 -21.29 -22.71
CA ASP A 352 38.37 -20.28 -21.73
C ASP A 352 37.10 -19.55 -22.15
N CYS A 353 35.97 -19.95 -21.57
CA CYS A 353 34.65 -19.33 -21.82
C CYS A 353 34.60 -17.83 -21.52
N ARG A 354 35.50 -17.28 -20.68
CA ARG A 354 35.57 -15.82 -20.42
C ARG A 354 36.02 -15.07 -21.66
N SER A 355 37.08 -15.59 -22.34
CA SER A 355 37.58 -15.02 -23.57
C SER A 355 36.56 -15.13 -24.71
N LEU A 356 35.95 -16.30 -24.86
CA LEU A 356 34.92 -16.56 -25.86
C LEU A 356 33.66 -15.68 -25.62
N CYS A 357 33.30 -15.48 -24.39
CA CYS A 357 32.17 -14.63 -24.01
C CYS A 357 32.41 -13.15 -24.36
N ARG A 358 33.63 -12.67 -24.27
CA ARG A 358 33.99 -11.31 -24.69
C ARG A 358 33.85 -11.16 -26.20
N LYS A 359 34.41 -12.11 -26.97
CA LYS A 359 34.25 -12.15 -28.43
C LYS A 359 32.79 -12.23 -28.86
N ALA A 360 32.00 -13.08 -28.20
CA ALA A 360 30.57 -13.17 -28.42
C ALA A 360 29.84 -11.84 -28.08
N GLY A 361 30.21 -11.18 -26.98
CA GLY A 361 29.66 -9.87 -26.60
C GLY A 361 29.91 -8.82 -27.69
N GLU A 362 31.11 -8.74 -28.23
CA GLU A 362 31.47 -7.84 -29.35
C GLU A 362 30.63 -8.15 -30.60
N LEU A 363 30.48 -9.44 -30.95
CA LEU A 363 29.70 -9.88 -32.11
C LEU A 363 28.23 -9.50 -32.05
N PHE A 364 27.62 -9.58 -30.84
CA PHE A 364 26.22 -9.23 -30.61
C PHE A 364 26.02 -7.79 -30.12
N GLY A 365 27.05 -6.95 -30.18
CA GLY A 365 26.95 -5.54 -29.79
C GLY A 365 26.59 -5.34 -28.28
N GLY A 366 27.14 -6.20 -27.43
CA GLY A 366 26.85 -6.19 -26.01
C GLY A 366 28.02 -6.55 -25.11
N ARG A 367 27.75 -7.17 -23.98
CA ARG A 367 28.76 -7.56 -22.98
C ARG A 367 28.42 -8.91 -22.37
N GLY A 368 29.42 -9.56 -21.81
CA GLY A 368 29.22 -10.78 -21.03
C GLY A 368 30.38 -11.04 -20.09
N GLY A 369 30.29 -12.08 -19.29
CA GLY A 369 31.30 -12.50 -18.35
C GLY A 369 30.98 -13.85 -17.72
N GLY A 370 31.91 -14.38 -16.96
CA GLY A 370 31.74 -15.66 -16.30
C GLY A 370 33.02 -16.26 -15.78
N ALA A 371 33.05 -17.57 -15.61
CA ALA A 371 34.20 -18.39 -15.23
C ALA A 371 34.82 -19.07 -16.44
N GLN A 372 35.92 -19.80 -16.23
CA GLN A 372 36.65 -20.50 -17.28
C GLN A 372 35.79 -21.51 -18.06
N HIS A 373 34.93 -22.28 -17.36
CA HIS A 373 34.09 -23.32 -17.97
C HIS A 373 32.63 -22.90 -18.26
N PHE A 374 32.23 -21.71 -17.84
CA PHE A 374 30.88 -21.17 -18.06
C PHE A 374 30.88 -19.67 -18.09
N ALA A 375 30.28 -19.10 -19.12
CA ALA A 375 30.09 -17.67 -19.22
C ALA A 375 28.74 -17.36 -19.89
N GLN A 376 28.22 -16.15 -19.66
CA GLN A 376 26.97 -15.70 -20.23
C GLN A 376 27.03 -14.22 -20.56
N GLY A 377 26.23 -13.79 -21.53
CA GLY A 377 26.17 -12.40 -21.91
C GLY A 377 24.95 -12.11 -22.77
N GLY A 378 24.94 -10.93 -23.34
CA GLY A 378 23.86 -10.54 -24.25
C GLY A 378 24.15 -9.22 -24.92
N GLY A 379 23.39 -8.92 -25.96
CA GLY A 379 23.43 -7.70 -26.74
C GLY A 379 22.08 -7.25 -27.23
N ALA A 380 22.04 -6.26 -28.10
CA ALA A 380 20.81 -5.82 -28.74
C ALA A 380 20.37 -6.82 -29.82
N TYR A 381 19.06 -6.92 -30.01
CA TYR A 381 18.50 -7.67 -31.13
C TYR A 381 18.94 -7.05 -32.47
N SER A 382 19.25 -7.88 -33.45
CA SER A 382 19.47 -7.50 -34.86
C SER A 382 18.92 -8.60 -35.75
N ASP A 383 18.37 -8.25 -36.91
CA ASP A 383 17.73 -9.23 -37.82
C ASP A 383 18.71 -10.31 -38.34
N ASP A 384 19.99 -10.01 -38.33
CA ASP A 384 21.08 -10.90 -38.74
C ASP A 384 21.61 -11.80 -37.58
N TRP A 385 20.99 -11.80 -36.44
CA TRP A 385 21.47 -12.52 -35.23
C TRP A 385 21.74 -14.01 -35.50
N ARG A 386 20.93 -14.68 -36.33
CA ARG A 386 21.18 -16.08 -36.73
C ARG A 386 22.43 -16.27 -37.55
N GLN A 387 22.76 -15.31 -38.43
CA GLN A 387 24.02 -15.33 -39.17
C GLN A 387 25.23 -15.13 -38.24
N LYS A 388 25.05 -14.28 -37.24
CA LYS A 388 26.07 -14.11 -36.18
C LYS A 388 26.28 -15.37 -35.34
N VAL A 389 25.26 -16.22 -35.15
CA VAL A 389 25.44 -17.53 -34.50
C VAL A 389 26.35 -18.44 -35.31
N LEU A 390 26.28 -18.43 -36.64
CA LEU A 390 27.21 -19.17 -37.50
C LEU A 390 28.62 -18.62 -37.37
N GLN A 391 28.80 -17.31 -37.30
CA GLN A 391 30.12 -16.69 -37.07
C GLN A 391 30.64 -17.05 -35.67
N LEU A 392 29.77 -17.07 -34.66
CA LEU A 392 30.13 -17.48 -33.31
C LEU A 392 30.68 -18.92 -33.29
N GLN A 393 30.10 -19.85 -34.06
CA GLN A 393 30.59 -21.23 -34.16
C GLN A 393 32.03 -21.31 -34.68
N GLN A 394 32.39 -20.41 -35.59
CA GLN A 394 33.79 -20.31 -36.08
C GLN A 394 34.70 -19.74 -34.99
N LEU A 395 34.25 -18.70 -34.29
CA LEU A 395 35.02 -18.09 -33.21
C LEU A 395 35.24 -19.01 -31.99
N LEU A 396 34.37 -20.01 -31.78
CA LEU A 396 34.54 -21.01 -30.72
C LEU A 396 35.76 -21.92 -31.00
N LYS A 397 36.16 -22.09 -32.28
CA LYS A 397 37.27 -22.94 -32.71
C LYS A 397 38.65 -22.23 -32.65
N GLU A 398 38.65 -20.88 -32.69
CA GLU A 398 39.83 -20.03 -32.58
C GLU A 398 40.27 -19.80 -31.13
#